data_2750496c4ecf3f409b823f0df9b14b17
#
_entry.id   2750496c4ecf3f409b823f0df9b14b17
#
_cell.length_a   1.000
_cell.length_b   1.000
_cell.length_c   1.000
_cell.angle_alpha   90.00
_cell.angle_beta   90.00
_cell.angle_gamma   90.00
#
_symmetry.space_group_name_H-M   'P 1'
#
loop_
_entity.id
_entity.type
_entity.pdbx_description
1 polymer ?
#
loop_
_entity_poly.entity_id
_entity_poly.type
_entity_poly.pdbx_seq_one_letter_code
_entity_poly.pdbx_strand_id
1 'polypeptide(L)'
;MDASETSSVVNLPKQLRYEHFIRRVADTGQVWGLVRDGWAIGKTGDGALVFPLWPTDALAQQCAVLEWEGYVPQEFDLQELFDELLPQIEADGILPGITYTPDEYGLTPSHARLRADLQARLRQRASSGNEPVE
;
A
#
# COMPACT_ATOMS: atom_id res chain seq x y z
N MET A 1 -3.71 -6.41 -15.13
CA MET A 1 -4.55 -6.09 -13.98
C MET A 1 -5.96 -5.91 -14.44
N ASP A 2 -6.84 -6.50 -13.78
CA ASP A 2 -8.15 -6.44 -14.32
C ASP A 2 -9.03 -5.41 -13.60
N ALA A 3 -9.92 -4.80 -14.38
CA ALA A 3 -10.78 -3.75 -13.89
C ALA A 3 -11.74 -4.26 -12.81
N SER A 4 -12.05 -5.56 -12.83
CA SER A 4 -12.93 -6.15 -11.82
C SER A 4 -12.30 -6.10 -10.43
N GLU A 5 -11.01 -6.41 -10.33
CA GLU A 5 -10.32 -6.36 -9.04
C GLU A 5 -10.32 -4.93 -8.52
N THR A 6 -9.98 -3.96 -9.37
CA THR A 6 -9.93 -2.56 -8.97
C THR A 6 -11.29 -2.09 -8.49
N SER A 7 -12.36 -2.37 -9.24
CA SER A 7 -13.71 -1.96 -8.87
C SER A 7 -14.16 -2.60 -7.56
N SER A 8 -13.83 -3.88 -7.35
CA SER A 8 -14.20 -4.56 -6.12
C SER A 8 -13.49 -3.96 -4.92
N VAL A 9 -12.22 -3.65 -5.06
CA VAL A 9 -11.42 -3.17 -3.95
C VAL A 9 -11.85 -1.77 -3.51
N VAL A 10 -12.17 -0.87 -4.44
CA VAL A 10 -12.54 0.49 -4.05
C VAL A 10 -13.85 0.52 -3.29
N ASN A 11 -14.67 -0.53 -3.40
CA ASN A 11 -15.94 -0.61 -2.68
C ASN A 11 -15.83 -1.33 -1.34
N LEU A 12 -14.66 -1.82 -0.97
CA LEU A 12 -14.47 -2.50 0.31
C LEU A 12 -14.31 -1.51 1.45
N PRO A 13 -14.75 -1.88 2.66
CA PRO A 13 -14.38 -1.11 3.85
C PRO A 13 -12.87 -1.04 4.03
N LYS A 14 -12.40 -0.03 4.75
CA LYS A 14 -10.96 0.20 4.96
C LYS A 14 -10.20 -1.03 5.42
N GLN A 15 -10.75 -1.76 6.38
CA GLN A 15 -10.07 -2.92 6.94
C GLN A 15 -9.89 -4.00 5.87
N LEU A 16 -10.89 -4.20 5.03
CA LEU A 16 -10.81 -5.20 3.98
C LEU A 16 -9.88 -4.75 2.85
N ARG A 17 -9.82 -3.44 2.58
CA ARG A 17 -8.83 -2.92 1.64
C ARG A 17 -7.42 -3.15 2.15
N TYR A 18 -7.21 -2.99 3.46
CA TYR A 18 -5.92 -3.25 4.07
C TYR A 18 -5.53 -4.72 3.91
N GLU A 19 -6.46 -5.63 4.17
CA GLU A 19 -6.20 -7.07 4.03
C GLU A 19 -5.89 -7.43 2.59
N HIS A 20 -6.60 -6.83 1.64
CA HIS A 20 -6.30 -7.02 0.23
C HIS A 20 -4.89 -6.55 -0.11
N PHE A 21 -4.49 -5.38 0.42
CA PHE A 21 -3.16 -4.85 0.22
C PHE A 21 -2.10 -5.84 0.70
N ILE A 22 -2.26 -6.35 1.91
CA ILE A 22 -1.30 -7.27 2.49
C ILE A 22 -1.13 -8.51 1.60
N ARG A 23 -2.24 -9.10 1.17
CA ARG A 23 -2.20 -10.29 0.32
C ARG A 23 -1.56 -9.99 -1.03
N ARG A 24 -2.01 -8.92 -1.66
CA ARG A 24 -1.59 -8.60 -3.03
C ARG A 24 -0.11 -8.23 -3.08
N VAL A 25 0.34 -7.41 -2.15
CA VAL A 25 1.74 -7.00 -2.10
C VAL A 25 2.64 -8.20 -1.79
N ALA A 26 2.24 -9.04 -0.85
CA ALA A 26 3.03 -10.24 -0.55
C ALA A 26 3.09 -11.18 -1.75
N ASP A 27 2.00 -11.27 -2.52
CA ASP A 27 1.95 -12.17 -3.68
C ASP A 27 2.80 -11.67 -4.85
N THR A 28 2.83 -10.36 -5.07
CA THR A 28 3.53 -9.78 -6.24
C THR A 28 4.93 -9.27 -5.90
N GLY A 29 5.18 -8.94 -4.65
CA GLY A 29 6.43 -8.30 -4.24
C GLY A 29 6.51 -6.85 -4.66
N GLN A 30 5.41 -6.25 -5.08
CA GLN A 30 5.39 -4.88 -5.61
C GLN A 30 4.40 -4.02 -4.84
N VAL A 31 4.79 -2.77 -4.62
CA VAL A 31 3.93 -1.78 -3.99
C VAL A 31 4.06 -0.49 -4.80
N TRP A 32 3.01 0.33 -4.78
CA TRP A 32 2.92 1.50 -5.65
C TRP A 32 2.66 2.76 -4.84
N GLY A 33 3.32 3.84 -5.22
CA GLY A 33 3.01 5.17 -4.72
C GLY A 33 2.68 6.06 -5.91
N LEU A 34 2.46 7.34 -5.66
CA LEU A 34 2.27 8.32 -6.71
C LEU A 34 3.40 9.33 -6.66
N VAL A 35 3.91 9.72 -7.83
CA VAL A 35 5.06 10.62 -7.90
C VAL A 35 4.85 11.69 -8.96
N ARG A 36 5.30 12.90 -8.63
CA ARG A 36 5.40 14.04 -9.55
C ARG A 36 6.36 15.02 -8.89
N ASP A 37 7.60 15.09 -9.32
CA ASP A 37 8.62 15.90 -8.67
C ASP A 37 8.90 15.52 -7.21
N GLY A 38 8.29 14.43 -6.76
CA GLY A 38 8.42 13.91 -5.40
C GLY A 38 7.21 13.04 -5.11
N TRP A 39 7.26 12.33 -4.01
CA TRP A 39 6.18 11.42 -3.62
C TRP A 39 4.95 12.18 -3.16
N ALA A 40 3.77 11.66 -3.49
CA ALA A 40 2.53 12.20 -2.96
C ALA A 40 2.47 11.99 -1.45
N ILE A 41 2.13 13.05 -0.73
CA ILE A 41 1.97 13.02 0.72
C ILE A 41 0.59 13.57 1.03
N GLY A 42 -0.18 12.86 1.83
CA GLY A 42 -1.49 13.30 2.23
C GLY A 42 -1.54 13.62 3.72
N LYS A 43 -2.75 13.82 4.22
CA LYS A 43 -2.97 14.06 5.64
C LYS A 43 -4.19 13.29 6.10
N THR A 44 -4.17 12.89 7.37
CA THR A 44 -5.37 12.35 8.01
C THR A 44 -6.28 13.50 8.43
N GLY A 45 -7.47 13.16 8.90
CA GLY A 45 -8.42 14.18 9.36
C GLY A 45 -7.89 14.99 10.54
N ASP A 46 -6.98 14.43 11.34
CA ASP A 46 -6.37 15.14 12.48
C ASP A 46 -5.02 15.77 12.12
N GLY A 47 -4.66 15.80 10.84
CA GLY A 47 -3.49 16.52 10.37
C GLY A 47 -2.19 15.74 10.33
N ALA A 48 -2.20 14.44 10.63
CA ALA A 48 -1.00 13.64 10.53
C ALA A 48 -0.61 13.43 9.08
N LEU A 49 0.69 13.47 8.79
CA LEU A 49 1.17 13.25 7.43
C LEU A 49 1.11 11.77 7.07
N VAL A 50 0.78 11.48 5.82
CA VAL A 50 0.57 10.13 5.34
C VAL A 50 1.26 9.92 4.01
N PHE A 51 1.95 8.79 3.87
CA PHE A 51 2.53 8.35 2.60
C PHE A 51 1.58 7.29 2.03
N PRO A 52 0.81 7.62 0.99
CA PRO A 52 -0.18 6.66 0.47
C PRO A 52 0.47 5.56 -0.36
N LEU A 53 -0.01 4.35 -0.16
CA LEU A 53 0.50 3.15 -0.83
C LEU A 53 -0.66 2.34 -1.38
N TRP A 54 -0.43 1.73 -2.53
CA TRP A 54 -1.44 0.91 -3.21
C TRP A 54 -0.82 -0.42 -3.64
N PRO A 55 -1.63 -1.47 -3.73
CA PRO A 55 -1.10 -2.78 -4.12
C PRO A 55 -1.01 -2.98 -5.63
N THR A 56 -1.62 -2.10 -6.42
CA THR A 56 -1.58 -2.18 -7.88
C THR A 56 -1.49 -0.78 -8.46
N ASP A 57 -0.96 -0.70 -9.70
CA ASP A 57 -0.88 0.57 -10.40
C ASP A 57 -2.26 1.14 -10.73
N ALA A 58 -3.22 0.27 -11.03
CA ALA A 58 -4.58 0.73 -11.35
C ALA A 58 -5.23 1.42 -10.16
N LEU A 59 -5.04 0.88 -8.95
CA LEU A 59 -5.58 1.50 -7.75
C LEU A 59 -4.91 2.84 -7.47
N ALA A 60 -3.59 2.91 -7.66
CA ALA A 60 -2.87 4.16 -7.49
C ALA A 60 -3.35 5.20 -8.51
N GLN A 61 -3.51 4.78 -9.77
CA GLN A 61 -3.91 5.69 -10.83
C GLN A 61 -5.28 6.32 -10.55
N GLN A 62 -6.19 5.58 -9.94
CA GLN A 62 -7.51 6.13 -9.60
C GLN A 62 -7.42 7.30 -8.62
N CYS A 63 -6.37 7.36 -7.82
CA CYS A 63 -6.19 8.43 -6.85
C CYS A 63 -5.36 9.59 -7.40
N ALA A 64 -4.92 9.51 -8.66
CA ALA A 64 -4.18 10.60 -9.30
C ALA A 64 -5.17 11.65 -9.82
N VAL A 65 -6.00 12.16 -8.91
CA VAL A 65 -7.05 13.14 -9.21
C VAL A 65 -7.04 14.19 -8.11
N LEU A 66 -7.72 15.29 -8.33
CA LEU A 66 -7.82 16.39 -7.37
C LEU A 66 -6.42 16.84 -6.95
N GLU A 67 -6.09 16.75 -5.66
CA GLU A 67 -4.79 17.20 -5.17
C GLU A 67 -3.61 16.45 -5.77
N TRP A 68 -3.85 15.25 -6.28
CA TRP A 68 -2.79 14.43 -6.88
C TRP A 68 -2.92 14.31 -8.39
N GLU A 69 -3.67 15.22 -9.00
CA GLU A 69 -3.79 15.25 -10.45
C GLU A 69 -2.40 15.50 -11.05
N GLY A 70 -2.07 14.71 -12.09
CA GLY A 70 -0.78 14.83 -12.73
C GLY A 70 0.30 13.93 -12.14
N TYR A 71 0.03 13.30 -10.98
CA TYR A 71 0.93 12.30 -10.43
C TYR A 71 0.78 11.00 -11.21
N VAL A 72 1.83 10.19 -11.20
CA VAL A 72 1.81 8.90 -11.88
C VAL A 72 2.22 7.80 -10.91
N PRO A 73 1.71 6.57 -11.11
CA PRO A 73 2.13 5.46 -10.25
C PRO A 73 3.61 5.14 -10.42
N GLN A 74 4.27 4.89 -9.31
CA GLN A 74 5.68 4.50 -9.28
C GLN A 74 5.80 3.27 -8.42
N GLU A 75 6.36 2.22 -9.01
CA GLU A 75 6.55 0.94 -8.35
C GLU A 75 7.81 0.92 -7.51
N PHE A 76 7.77 0.17 -6.40
CA PHE A 76 8.98 -0.24 -5.70
C PHE A 76 8.73 -1.63 -5.10
N ASP A 77 9.81 -2.35 -4.79
CA ASP A 77 9.67 -3.72 -4.33
C ASP A 77 9.62 -3.79 -2.80
N LEU A 78 9.32 -4.99 -2.30
CA LEU A 78 9.19 -5.20 -0.86
C LEU A 78 10.46 -4.90 -0.10
N GLN A 79 11.62 -5.20 -0.68
CA GLN A 79 12.88 -4.93 0.00
C GLN A 79 13.08 -3.44 0.18
N GLU A 80 12.78 -2.66 -0.85
CA GLU A 80 12.84 -1.20 -0.77
C GLU A 80 11.86 -0.69 0.28
N LEU A 81 10.67 -1.28 0.34
CA LEU A 81 9.68 -0.88 1.34
C LEU A 81 10.22 -1.10 2.75
N PHE A 82 10.76 -2.29 3.03
CA PHE A 82 11.23 -2.65 4.37
C PHE A 82 12.51 -1.93 4.75
N ASP A 83 13.45 -1.81 3.82
CA ASP A 83 14.81 -1.34 4.13
C ASP A 83 14.97 0.15 3.97
N GLU A 84 14.16 0.79 3.14
CA GLU A 84 14.33 2.19 2.81
C GLU A 84 13.13 3.04 3.14
N LEU A 85 11.95 2.71 2.60
CA LEU A 85 10.80 3.58 2.75
C LEU A 85 10.24 3.63 4.16
N LEU A 86 9.97 2.46 4.76
CA LEU A 86 9.38 2.44 6.10
C LEU A 86 10.28 3.10 7.14
N PRO A 87 11.59 2.82 7.16
CA PRO A 87 12.47 3.53 8.09
C PRO A 87 12.50 5.04 7.85
N GLN A 88 12.47 5.45 6.58
CA GLN A 88 12.54 6.87 6.26
C GLN A 88 11.28 7.60 6.71
N ILE A 89 10.10 7.09 6.39
CA ILE A 89 8.87 7.79 6.77
C ILE A 89 8.66 7.73 8.28
N GLU A 90 9.12 6.67 8.94
CA GLU A 90 9.06 6.62 10.40
C GLU A 90 9.92 7.72 11.00
N ALA A 91 11.14 7.91 10.50
CA ALA A 91 12.02 8.96 10.97
C ALA A 91 11.43 10.35 10.74
N ASP A 92 10.66 10.51 9.66
CA ASP A 92 10.06 11.79 9.28
C ASP A 92 8.70 12.03 9.95
N GLY A 93 8.21 11.09 10.75
CA GLY A 93 6.92 11.21 11.39
C GLY A 93 5.74 11.06 10.46
N ILE A 94 5.91 10.33 9.36
CA ILE A 94 4.88 10.12 8.34
C ILE A 94 4.35 8.70 8.45
N LEU A 95 3.02 8.54 8.46
CA LEU A 95 2.39 7.23 8.56
C LEU A 95 2.18 6.63 7.17
N PRO A 96 2.23 5.31 7.04
CA PRO A 96 1.78 4.69 5.79
C PRO A 96 0.26 4.74 5.70
N GLY A 97 -0.25 5.10 4.54
CA GLY A 97 -1.69 5.13 4.28
C GLY A 97 -2.03 4.07 3.25
N ILE A 98 -2.90 3.13 3.59
CA ILE A 98 -3.06 1.91 2.80
C ILE A 98 -4.35 1.95 2.00
N THR A 99 -4.18 1.93 0.69
CA THR A 99 -5.25 1.84 -0.30
C THR A 99 -6.33 2.91 -0.10
N TYR A 100 -5.92 4.16 -0.23
CA TYR A 100 -6.87 5.27 -0.32
C TYR A 100 -7.67 5.11 -1.60
N THR A 101 -8.89 5.62 -1.59
CA THR A 101 -9.69 5.71 -2.81
C THR A 101 -10.00 7.17 -3.04
N PRO A 102 -10.51 7.55 -4.23
CA PRO A 102 -10.87 8.96 -4.46
C PRO A 102 -11.88 9.51 -3.46
N ASP A 103 -12.71 8.64 -2.87
CA ASP A 103 -13.78 9.06 -1.98
C ASP A 103 -13.50 8.83 -0.50
N GLU A 104 -12.47 8.06 -0.16
CA GLU A 104 -12.22 7.66 1.24
C GLU A 104 -10.75 7.57 1.55
N TYR A 105 -10.42 7.91 2.79
CA TYR A 105 -9.08 7.63 3.33
C TYR A 105 -8.87 6.14 3.47
N GLY A 106 -7.62 5.72 3.42
CA GLY A 106 -7.25 4.34 3.73
C GLY A 106 -6.95 4.19 5.21
N LEU A 107 -6.62 2.96 5.60
CA LEU A 107 -6.17 2.67 6.95
C LEU A 107 -4.75 3.21 7.12
N THR A 108 -4.44 3.73 8.31
CA THR A 108 -3.09 4.23 8.61
C THR A 108 -2.50 3.42 9.77
N PRO A 109 -1.99 2.21 9.47
CA PRO A 109 -1.39 1.38 10.51
C PRO A 109 -0.07 1.96 10.99
N SER A 110 0.40 1.50 12.15
CA SER A 110 1.75 1.85 12.56
C SER A 110 2.75 1.19 11.59
N HIS A 111 3.97 1.74 11.54
CA HIS A 111 5.02 1.16 10.69
C HIS A 111 5.29 -0.29 11.09
N ALA A 112 5.33 -0.54 12.40
CA ALA A 112 5.60 -1.87 12.91
C ALA A 112 4.48 -2.85 12.56
N ARG A 113 3.22 -2.40 12.61
CA ARG A 113 2.09 -3.26 12.25
C ARG A 113 2.13 -3.64 10.79
N LEU A 114 2.37 -2.65 9.91
CA LEU A 114 2.41 -2.92 8.47
C LEU A 114 3.52 -3.91 8.16
N ARG A 115 4.71 -3.70 8.72
CA ARG A 115 5.84 -4.61 8.53
C ARG A 115 5.50 -6.02 9.01
N ALA A 116 4.93 -6.11 10.21
CA ALA A 116 4.62 -7.42 10.81
C ALA A 116 3.57 -8.17 9.99
N ASP A 117 2.54 -7.48 9.52
CA ASP A 117 1.48 -8.12 8.74
C ASP A 117 2.00 -8.61 7.39
N LEU A 118 2.84 -7.81 6.73
CA LEU A 118 3.46 -8.25 5.48
C LEU A 118 4.39 -9.42 5.70
N GLN A 119 5.21 -9.37 6.74
CA GLN A 119 6.13 -10.46 7.04
C GLN A 119 5.40 -11.75 7.39
N ALA A 120 4.29 -11.64 8.12
CA ALA A 120 3.48 -12.80 8.47
C ALA A 120 2.91 -13.44 7.22
N ARG A 121 2.41 -12.62 6.28
CA ARG A 121 1.86 -13.17 5.03
C ARG A 121 2.96 -13.80 4.17
N LEU A 122 4.12 -13.20 4.13
CA LEU A 122 5.25 -13.77 3.40
C LEU A 122 5.66 -15.11 3.97
N ARG A 123 5.66 -15.25 5.30
CA ARG A 123 5.96 -16.53 5.95
C ARG A 123 4.90 -17.59 5.61
N GLN A 124 3.63 -17.18 5.57
CA GLN A 124 2.57 -18.10 5.18
C GLN A 124 2.76 -18.61 3.77
N ARG A 125 3.12 -17.71 2.85
CA ARG A 125 3.36 -18.10 1.46
C ARG A 125 4.57 -19.03 1.35
N ALA A 126 5.64 -18.71 2.03
CA ALA A 126 6.84 -19.54 2.00
C ALA A 126 6.57 -20.92 2.57
N SER A 127 5.82 -20.99 3.66
CA SER A 127 5.46 -22.26 4.27
C SER A 127 4.60 -23.11 3.33
N SER A 128 3.60 -22.49 2.69
CA SER A 128 2.76 -23.20 1.73
C SER A 128 3.56 -23.65 0.52
N GLY A 129 4.46 -22.79 0.03
CA GLY A 129 5.27 -23.10 -1.13
C GLY A 129 6.31 -24.17 -0.88
N ASN A 130 6.74 -24.31 0.38
CA ASN A 130 7.77 -25.27 0.77
C ASN A 130 7.21 -26.49 1.45
N GLU A 131 5.90 -26.59 1.53
CA GLU A 131 5.27 -27.70 2.22
C GLU A 131 5.57 -28.99 1.48
N PRO A 132 6.04 -30.02 2.21
CA PRO A 132 6.34 -31.26 1.54
C PRO A 132 5.10 -31.91 0.99
N VAL A 133 5.24 -32.52 -0.17
CA VAL A 133 4.17 -33.27 -0.80
C VAL A 133 4.31 -34.71 -0.37
N GLU A 134 3.38 -35.17 0.38
CA GLU A 134 3.44 -36.53 0.87
C GLU A 134 2.76 -37.48 -0.04
#